data_323bbd649867431bfd591679f02d2862
#
_entry.id   323bbd649867431bfd591679f02d2862
#
_cell.length_a   1.000
_cell.length_b   1.000
_cell.length_c   1.000
_cell.angle_alpha   90.00
_cell.angle_beta   90.00
_cell.angle_gamma   90.00
#
_symmetry.space_group_name_H-M   'P 1'
#
loop_
_entity.id
_entity.type
_entity.pdbx_description
1 polymer ?
#
loop_
_entity_poly.entity_id
_entity_poly.type
_entity_poly.pdbx_seq_one_letter_code
_entity_poly.pdbx_strand_id
1 'polypeptide(L)'
;MKKRLVAGVDSSTQSVKVVVRDAETGELVREARGSHPDGTEIDPQIWWEELTKSLSGLLDDVEAIGIGAQQHGMVVVDEDKNVVRPALLWNDTRSAKAAEDLIQDLGGRENWAKATGSVPLAAFTVTKLRWFAENEPALAKKVTGVMLPHDYLTWKLTGAKANPTTDRGDASGTGYFSASENKYKNEILKLAFSRDLSVPDIAEPNAIVGETKEGIKLAAGTGDNMAAALGLGAESGDVVVSLGTSGTAYAVSDNPSFDESGIVAGFADATGKYLPLACTLNAARILSAAAKVLKVDLDEFSKLALASKPGAGGLVLLPYLDGERTPNLPNATGSLFGMTRENMTAENFARAAVEGMLCGLADAVNALVELGVNPKKVSLIGGAAANPAVQKIATTLFKVPVAIPPVAEYVADGAARQAAWALSKEAALPNWKVSDTVLLEPDYRPEVLEAYSTSFKALHG
;
A
#
# COMPACT_ATOMS: atom_id res chain seq x y z
N MET A 1 27.19 -22.53 -13.07
CA MET A 1 27.64 -21.54 -12.06
C MET A 1 26.79 -21.76 -10.81
N LYS A 2 27.31 -21.50 -9.62
CA LYS A 2 26.50 -21.53 -8.38
C LYS A 2 25.48 -20.41 -8.49
N LYS A 3 24.19 -20.68 -8.23
CA LYS A 3 23.13 -19.65 -8.20
C LYS A 3 23.49 -18.62 -7.12
N ARG A 4 23.35 -17.35 -7.42
CA ARG A 4 23.40 -16.27 -6.42
C ARG A 4 22.02 -16.07 -5.87
N LEU A 5 21.84 -16.16 -4.55
CA LEU A 5 20.53 -16.11 -3.93
C LEU A 5 20.34 -14.80 -3.16
N VAL A 6 19.14 -14.25 -3.24
CA VAL A 6 18.71 -13.08 -2.49
C VAL A 6 17.40 -13.38 -1.77
N ALA A 7 17.20 -12.78 -0.62
CA ALA A 7 15.96 -12.88 0.12
C ALA A 7 15.17 -11.57 0.07
N GLY A 8 13.86 -11.68 -0.02
CA GLY A 8 12.93 -10.58 0.16
C GLY A 8 11.94 -10.87 1.26
N VAL A 9 11.67 -9.87 2.06
CA VAL A 9 10.75 -9.92 3.18
C VAL A 9 9.56 -9.01 2.91
N ASP A 10 8.34 -9.49 3.19
CA ASP A 10 7.12 -8.71 3.35
C ASP A 10 6.71 -8.77 4.83
N SER A 11 6.89 -7.68 5.57
CA SER A 11 6.38 -7.54 6.94
C SER A 11 5.09 -6.72 6.95
N SER A 12 4.00 -7.40 6.61
CA SER A 12 2.66 -6.82 6.56
C SER A 12 2.02 -6.70 7.94
N THR A 13 0.81 -6.16 8.01
CA THR A 13 0.06 -5.99 9.28
C THR A 13 -0.18 -7.32 10.01
N GLN A 14 -0.57 -8.37 9.27
CA GLN A 14 -1.00 -9.66 9.84
C GLN A 14 0.01 -10.80 9.67
N SER A 15 1.09 -10.60 8.92
CA SER A 15 2.05 -11.66 8.64
C SER A 15 3.40 -11.14 8.21
N VAL A 16 4.41 -11.98 8.38
CA VAL A 16 5.68 -11.86 7.68
C VAL A 16 5.79 -12.98 6.65
N LYS A 17 6.27 -12.66 5.45
CA LYS A 17 6.54 -13.60 4.39
C LYS A 17 7.97 -13.38 3.92
N VAL A 18 8.67 -14.48 3.65
CA VAL A 18 10.05 -14.46 3.17
C VAL A 18 10.11 -15.30 1.91
N VAL A 19 10.70 -14.75 0.86
CA VAL A 19 11.02 -15.48 -0.37
C VAL A 19 12.53 -15.45 -0.58
N VAL A 20 13.09 -16.57 -1.03
CA VAL A 20 14.46 -16.63 -1.51
C VAL A 20 14.44 -16.90 -3.00
N ARG A 21 15.08 -16.03 -3.77
CA ARG A 21 15.06 -16.06 -5.23
C ARG A 21 16.48 -16.09 -5.81
N ASP A 22 16.60 -16.66 -6.98
CA ASP A 22 17.79 -16.51 -7.80
C ASP A 22 17.93 -15.04 -8.23
N ALA A 23 19.07 -14.43 -7.95
CA ALA A 23 19.31 -13.00 -8.20
C ALA A 23 19.30 -12.61 -9.68
N GLU A 24 19.62 -13.55 -10.59
CA GLU A 24 19.67 -13.28 -12.02
C GLU A 24 18.31 -13.50 -12.70
N THR A 25 17.62 -14.58 -12.34
CA THR A 25 16.40 -15.02 -13.04
C THR A 25 15.11 -14.63 -12.32
N GLY A 26 15.17 -14.37 -11.01
CA GLY A 26 13.99 -14.17 -10.17
C GLY A 26 13.26 -15.48 -9.83
N GLU A 27 13.80 -16.67 -10.17
CA GLU A 27 13.19 -17.95 -9.85
C GLU A 27 13.05 -18.14 -8.33
N LEU A 28 11.86 -18.53 -7.86
CA LEU A 28 11.62 -18.86 -6.45
C LEU A 28 12.35 -20.15 -6.08
N VAL A 29 13.12 -20.11 -5.00
CA VAL A 29 13.92 -21.24 -4.50
C VAL A 29 13.37 -21.76 -3.18
N ARG A 30 13.03 -20.87 -2.25
CA ARG A 30 12.53 -21.19 -0.91
C ARG A 30 11.58 -20.10 -0.45
N GLU A 31 10.66 -20.43 0.45
CA GLU A 31 9.78 -19.47 1.10
C GLU A 31 9.43 -19.88 2.52
N ALA A 32 9.06 -18.91 3.35
CA ALA A 32 8.48 -19.11 4.67
C ALA A 32 7.46 -18.05 5.00
N ARG A 33 6.62 -18.35 6.00
CA ARG A 33 5.58 -17.44 6.47
C ARG A 33 5.43 -17.53 7.99
N GLY A 34 5.25 -16.37 8.63
CA GLY A 34 4.86 -16.23 10.04
C GLY A 34 3.62 -15.36 10.16
N SER A 35 3.01 -15.31 11.34
CA SER A 35 1.81 -14.51 11.59
C SER A 35 2.10 -13.44 12.62
N HIS A 36 1.50 -12.26 12.43
CA HIS A 36 1.45 -11.21 13.43
C HIS A 36 0.07 -11.20 14.10
N PRO A 37 -0.04 -10.78 15.38
CA PRO A 37 -1.33 -10.61 16.04
C PRO A 37 -2.14 -9.50 15.39
N ASP A 38 -3.47 -9.64 15.41
CA ASP A 38 -4.37 -8.59 14.96
C ASP A 38 -4.32 -7.39 15.91
N GLY A 39 -4.50 -6.19 15.36
CA GLY A 39 -4.56 -4.97 16.13
C GLY A 39 -4.28 -3.72 15.32
N THR A 40 -4.30 -2.59 16.02
CA THR A 40 -3.92 -1.27 15.48
C THR A 40 -2.64 -0.74 16.11
N GLU A 41 -2.10 -1.46 17.09
CA GLU A 41 -0.77 -1.24 17.67
C GLU A 41 -0.10 -2.58 17.98
N ILE A 42 1.22 -2.64 17.94
CA ILE A 42 2.00 -3.84 18.16
C ILE A 42 3.37 -3.50 18.76
N ASP A 43 3.88 -4.35 19.65
CA ASP A 43 5.29 -4.27 20.04
C ASP A 43 6.19 -4.62 18.85
N PRO A 44 7.08 -3.72 18.38
CA PRO A 44 7.99 -4.01 17.27
C PRO A 44 8.89 -5.24 17.49
N GLN A 45 9.08 -5.66 18.74
CA GLN A 45 9.80 -6.87 19.07
C GLN A 45 9.12 -8.13 18.51
N ILE A 46 7.78 -8.14 18.41
CA ILE A 46 7.02 -9.25 17.80
C ILE A 46 7.36 -9.39 16.32
N TRP A 47 7.47 -8.27 15.58
CA TRP A 47 7.91 -8.31 14.18
C TRP A 47 9.32 -8.91 14.05
N TRP A 48 10.22 -8.50 14.94
CA TRP A 48 11.59 -9.00 14.96
C TRP A 48 11.67 -10.50 15.25
N GLU A 49 10.90 -11.00 16.21
CA GLU A 49 10.85 -12.41 16.58
C GLU A 49 10.29 -13.28 15.45
N GLU A 50 9.16 -12.87 14.85
CA GLU A 50 8.55 -13.61 13.74
C GLU A 50 9.41 -13.54 12.47
N LEU A 51 10.06 -12.41 12.19
CA LEU A 51 11.04 -12.31 11.10
C LEU A 51 12.21 -13.25 11.33
N THR A 52 12.83 -13.23 12.51
CA THR A 52 13.99 -14.07 12.84
C THR A 52 13.64 -15.56 12.73
N LYS A 53 12.47 -15.95 13.22
CA LYS A 53 11.94 -17.32 13.10
C LYS A 53 11.71 -17.70 11.63
N SER A 54 11.13 -16.81 10.82
CA SER A 54 10.86 -17.05 9.40
C SER A 54 12.13 -17.11 8.55
N LEU A 55 13.20 -16.43 8.96
CA LEU A 55 14.51 -16.46 8.29
C LEU A 55 15.32 -17.72 8.67
N SER A 56 14.98 -18.39 9.77
CA SER A 56 15.74 -19.54 10.26
C SER A 56 15.75 -20.69 9.25
N GLY A 57 16.94 -21.13 8.84
CA GLY A 57 17.15 -22.20 7.86
C GLY A 57 16.88 -21.81 6.40
N LEU A 58 16.51 -20.56 6.13
CA LEU A 58 16.28 -20.07 4.75
C LEU A 58 17.48 -19.35 4.15
N LEU A 59 18.41 -18.86 4.97
CA LEU A 59 19.46 -17.94 4.54
C LEU A 59 20.72 -18.62 4.03
N ASP A 60 20.73 -19.95 3.93
CA ASP A 60 21.88 -20.68 3.37
C ASP A 60 22.16 -20.19 1.94
N ASP A 61 23.42 -19.78 1.70
CA ASP A 61 23.88 -19.22 0.42
C ASP A 61 23.20 -17.91 -0.03
N VAL A 62 22.43 -17.25 0.81
CA VAL A 62 21.84 -15.93 0.52
C VAL A 62 22.91 -14.85 0.66
N GLU A 63 23.06 -14.00 -0.37
CA GLU A 63 24.07 -12.95 -0.42
C GLU A 63 23.52 -11.59 0.01
N ALA A 64 22.22 -11.32 -0.20
CA ALA A 64 21.58 -10.08 0.21
C ALA A 64 20.11 -10.26 0.61
N ILE A 65 19.61 -9.37 1.48
CA ILE A 65 18.22 -9.31 1.96
C ILE A 65 17.68 -7.90 1.71
N GLY A 66 16.44 -7.80 1.20
CA GLY A 66 15.65 -6.59 1.18
C GLY A 66 14.39 -6.74 2.05
N ILE A 67 13.92 -5.65 2.65
CA ILE A 67 12.72 -5.64 3.48
C ILE A 67 11.68 -4.69 2.89
N GLY A 68 10.52 -5.21 2.52
CA GLY A 68 9.30 -4.46 2.33
C GLY A 68 8.44 -4.56 3.59
N ALA A 69 7.84 -3.46 4.04
CA ALA A 69 6.97 -3.51 5.20
C ALA A 69 5.79 -2.55 5.09
N GLN A 70 4.77 -2.77 5.93
CA GLN A 70 3.64 -1.87 6.05
C GLN A 70 4.08 -0.44 6.30
N GLN A 71 3.47 0.51 5.59
CA GLN A 71 3.81 1.92 5.69
C GLN A 71 3.28 2.58 6.97
N HIS A 72 3.80 3.76 7.29
CA HIS A 72 3.29 4.69 8.31
C HIS A 72 3.42 4.24 9.77
N GLY A 73 3.83 3.02 10.06
CA GLY A 73 3.97 2.53 11.43
C GLY A 73 4.92 3.41 12.23
N MET A 74 4.51 3.84 13.44
CA MET A 74 5.32 4.73 14.28
C MET A 74 6.10 3.94 15.31
N VAL A 75 7.38 3.67 15.05
CA VAL A 75 8.32 3.11 16.03
C VAL A 75 9.13 4.24 16.65
N VAL A 76 8.95 4.50 17.93
CA VAL A 76 9.65 5.55 18.68
C VAL A 76 10.64 4.97 19.68
N VAL A 77 11.84 5.54 19.73
CA VAL A 77 12.96 5.05 20.54
C VAL A 77 13.53 6.13 21.46
N ASP A 78 14.09 5.69 22.59
CA ASP A 78 14.81 6.54 23.55
C ASP A 78 16.30 6.74 23.15
N GLU A 79 17.08 7.37 24.03
CA GLU A 79 18.51 7.62 23.84
C GLU A 79 19.31 6.31 23.68
N ASP A 80 18.93 5.27 24.41
CA ASP A 80 19.55 3.95 24.37
C ASP A 80 19.02 3.07 23.22
N LYS A 81 18.16 3.64 22.34
CA LYS A 81 17.51 2.94 21.23
C LYS A 81 16.52 1.86 21.65
N ASN A 82 16.01 1.90 22.88
CA ASN A 82 14.91 1.05 23.30
C ASN A 82 13.57 1.61 22.76
N VAL A 83 12.66 0.72 22.39
CA VAL A 83 11.30 1.08 22.00
C VAL A 83 10.56 1.65 23.20
N VAL A 84 10.03 2.87 23.08
CA VAL A 84 9.37 3.60 24.18
C VAL A 84 7.94 3.13 24.41
N ARG A 85 7.26 2.69 23.33
CA ARG A 85 5.90 2.19 23.36
C ARG A 85 5.62 1.26 22.16
N PRO A 86 4.54 0.43 22.19
CA PRO A 86 4.09 -0.29 21.00
C PRO A 86 3.86 0.66 19.82
N ALA A 87 4.24 0.22 18.62
CA ALA A 87 4.10 0.98 17.39
C ALA A 87 2.62 1.15 17.03
N LEU A 88 2.19 2.37 16.72
CA LEU A 88 0.87 2.64 16.15
C LEU A 88 0.92 2.33 14.65
N LEU A 89 -0.02 1.50 14.17
CA LEU A 89 -0.07 1.04 12.79
C LEU A 89 -0.85 2.00 11.89
N TRP A 90 -0.79 1.78 10.58
CA TRP A 90 -1.48 2.59 9.57
C TRP A 90 -3.02 2.60 9.72
N ASN A 91 -3.58 1.50 10.24
CA ASN A 91 -5.01 1.32 10.48
C ASN A 91 -5.50 1.87 11.83
N ASP A 92 -4.62 2.50 12.63
CA ASP A 92 -5.01 3.17 13.86
C ASP A 92 -5.59 4.54 13.57
N THR A 93 -6.80 4.81 14.06
CA THR A 93 -7.54 6.05 13.78
C THR A 93 -7.52 7.05 14.92
N ARG A 94 -6.87 6.75 16.07
CA ARG A 94 -6.85 7.63 17.25
C ARG A 94 -6.26 9.01 16.98
N SER A 95 -5.41 9.16 15.98
CA SER A 95 -4.80 10.42 15.58
C SER A 95 -5.59 11.24 14.54
N ALA A 96 -6.88 10.90 14.29
CA ALA A 96 -7.70 11.62 13.31
C ALA A 96 -7.83 13.12 13.67
N LYS A 97 -8.07 13.46 14.93
CA LYS A 97 -8.12 14.87 15.37
C LYS A 97 -6.77 15.57 15.20
N ALA A 98 -5.67 14.89 15.53
CA ALA A 98 -4.32 15.44 15.34
C ALA A 98 -4.01 15.71 13.85
N ALA A 99 -4.57 14.93 12.92
CA ALA A 99 -4.45 15.20 11.49
C ALA A 99 -5.15 16.52 11.10
N GLU A 100 -6.38 16.74 11.58
CA GLU A 100 -7.12 17.99 11.35
C GLU A 100 -6.37 19.21 11.90
N ASP A 101 -5.87 19.10 13.13
CA ASP A 101 -5.14 20.19 13.80
C ASP A 101 -3.84 20.51 13.06
N LEU A 102 -3.07 19.49 12.64
CA LEU A 102 -1.85 19.69 11.88
C LEU A 102 -2.12 20.35 10.52
N ILE A 103 -3.24 20.01 9.85
CA ILE A 103 -3.63 20.67 8.59
C ILE A 103 -3.86 22.15 8.82
N GLN A 104 -4.54 22.53 9.90
CA GLN A 104 -4.77 23.93 10.26
C GLN A 104 -3.48 24.64 10.68
N ASP A 105 -2.66 24.01 11.52
CA ASP A 105 -1.41 24.57 12.03
C ASP A 105 -0.40 24.91 10.90
N LEU A 106 -0.37 24.13 9.80
CA LEU A 106 0.46 24.41 8.63
C LEU A 106 -0.21 25.38 7.63
N GLY A 107 -1.43 25.84 7.91
CA GLY A 107 -2.14 26.82 7.08
C GLY A 107 -2.98 26.21 5.95
N GLY A 108 -3.39 24.94 6.07
CA GLY A 108 -4.35 24.30 5.17
C GLY A 108 -3.77 23.16 4.33
N ARG A 109 -4.67 22.50 3.61
CA ARG A 109 -4.39 21.30 2.79
C ARG A 109 -3.40 21.57 1.66
N GLU A 110 -3.53 22.73 0.99
CA GLU A 110 -2.64 23.16 -0.10
C GLU A 110 -1.18 23.22 0.35
N ASN A 111 -0.92 23.81 1.55
CA ASN A 111 0.43 23.89 2.09
C ASN A 111 1.03 22.52 2.39
N TRP A 112 0.22 21.58 2.85
CA TRP A 112 0.64 20.21 3.08
C TRP A 112 0.98 19.49 1.77
N ALA A 113 0.08 19.53 0.79
CA ALA A 113 0.30 18.92 -0.52
C ALA A 113 1.59 19.49 -1.16
N LYS A 114 1.78 20.81 -1.11
CA LYS A 114 2.99 21.48 -1.63
C LYS A 114 4.26 21.09 -0.88
N ALA A 115 4.19 20.95 0.45
CA ALA A 115 5.37 20.66 1.27
C ALA A 115 5.84 19.21 1.15
N THR A 116 4.93 18.23 1.13
CA THR A 116 5.24 16.81 1.25
C THR A 116 4.64 15.93 0.14
N GLY A 117 3.84 16.50 -0.76
CA GLY A 117 3.09 15.75 -1.77
C GLY A 117 1.78 15.15 -1.27
N SER A 118 1.50 15.25 0.03
CA SER A 118 0.34 14.56 0.65
C SER A 118 -0.31 15.43 1.70
N VAL A 119 -1.64 15.31 1.85
CA VAL A 119 -2.39 15.85 2.99
C VAL A 119 -2.48 14.75 4.05
N PRO A 120 -2.04 14.98 5.31
CA PRO A 120 -1.97 13.92 6.30
C PRO A 120 -3.36 13.44 6.74
N LEU A 121 -3.45 12.14 6.94
CA LEU A 121 -4.59 11.43 7.52
C LEU A 121 -4.15 10.72 8.81
N ALA A 122 -5.07 10.16 9.57
CA ALA A 122 -4.76 9.39 10.78
C ALA A 122 -3.72 8.26 10.54
N ALA A 123 -3.67 7.73 9.32
CA ALA A 123 -2.70 6.71 8.94
C ALA A 123 -1.23 7.18 9.00
N PHE A 124 -0.96 8.45 8.77
CA PHE A 124 0.41 8.99 8.63
C PHE A 124 1.17 9.05 9.95
N THR A 125 2.48 8.83 9.91
CA THR A 125 3.35 8.85 11.10
C THR A 125 3.32 10.20 11.83
N VAL A 126 3.29 11.31 11.08
CA VAL A 126 3.25 12.68 11.62
C VAL A 126 2.06 12.93 12.54
N THR A 127 0.89 12.38 12.20
CA THR A 127 -0.33 12.56 13.00
C THR A 127 -0.29 11.74 14.29
N LYS A 128 0.31 10.53 14.23
CA LYS A 128 0.56 9.69 15.38
C LYS A 128 1.56 10.32 16.35
N LEU A 129 2.61 10.97 15.83
CA LEU A 129 3.57 11.72 16.65
C LEU A 129 2.89 12.87 17.39
N ARG A 130 2.01 13.64 16.72
CA ARG A 130 1.24 14.72 17.34
C ARG A 130 0.33 14.18 18.45
N TRP A 131 -0.48 13.16 18.12
CA TRP A 131 -1.34 12.51 19.09
C TRP A 131 -0.55 11.99 20.30
N PHE A 132 0.58 11.34 20.08
CA PHE A 132 1.43 10.78 21.12
C PHE A 132 2.01 11.87 22.02
N ALA A 133 2.51 12.96 21.48
CA ALA A 133 3.02 14.09 22.26
C ALA A 133 1.95 14.71 23.18
N GLU A 134 0.71 14.77 22.72
CA GLU A 134 -0.40 15.37 23.45
C GLU A 134 -1.01 14.42 24.49
N ASN A 135 -1.15 13.13 24.17
CA ASN A 135 -1.91 12.18 24.99
C ASN A 135 -1.03 11.32 25.92
N GLU A 136 0.25 11.15 25.61
CA GLU A 136 1.20 10.38 26.41
C GLU A 136 2.48 11.18 26.73
N PRO A 137 2.39 12.42 27.25
CA PRO A 137 3.53 13.35 27.35
C PRO A 137 4.68 12.83 28.23
N ALA A 138 4.40 11.98 29.21
CA ALA A 138 5.43 11.39 30.06
C ALA A 138 6.32 10.38 29.31
N LEU A 139 5.76 9.61 28.38
CA LEU A 139 6.50 8.72 27.49
C LEU A 139 7.14 9.51 26.35
N ALA A 140 6.41 10.44 25.76
CA ALA A 140 6.91 11.28 24.68
C ALA A 140 8.21 12.02 25.06
N LYS A 141 8.37 12.44 26.31
CA LYS A 141 9.60 13.08 26.82
C LYS A 141 10.85 12.21 26.71
N LYS A 142 10.72 10.88 26.68
CA LYS A 142 11.83 9.94 26.58
C LYS A 142 12.30 9.71 25.14
N VAL A 143 11.45 10.04 24.16
CA VAL A 143 11.73 9.74 22.74
C VAL A 143 12.83 10.65 22.20
N THR A 144 13.80 10.09 21.52
CA THR A 144 14.87 10.80 20.81
C THR A 144 14.87 10.53 19.32
N GLY A 145 14.18 9.48 18.86
CA GLY A 145 14.12 9.13 17.44
C GLY A 145 12.84 8.40 17.06
N VAL A 146 12.54 8.42 15.76
CA VAL A 146 11.39 7.74 15.15
C VAL A 146 11.84 6.98 13.90
N MET A 147 11.29 5.78 13.71
CA MET A 147 11.55 4.88 12.58
C MET A 147 10.24 4.32 12.05
N LEU A 148 10.25 3.86 10.80
CA LEU A 148 9.18 3.07 10.20
C LEU A 148 9.41 1.56 10.43
N PRO A 149 8.43 0.69 10.15
CA PRO A 149 8.58 -0.75 10.39
C PRO A 149 9.75 -1.38 9.64
N HIS A 150 9.95 -1.05 8.34
CA HIS A 150 11.08 -1.62 7.60
C HIS A 150 12.42 -1.07 8.06
N ASP A 151 12.50 0.21 8.45
CA ASP A 151 13.70 0.81 9.04
C ASP A 151 14.14 0.05 10.29
N TYR A 152 13.17 -0.18 11.20
CA TYR A 152 13.40 -0.90 12.44
C TYR A 152 13.93 -2.32 12.19
N LEU A 153 13.29 -3.06 11.28
CA LEU A 153 13.70 -4.44 10.98
C LEU A 153 15.06 -4.50 10.28
N THR A 154 15.33 -3.61 9.32
CA THR A 154 16.63 -3.48 8.66
C THR A 154 17.71 -3.14 9.68
N TRP A 155 17.46 -2.15 10.55
CA TRP A 155 18.37 -1.76 11.62
C TRP A 155 18.64 -2.90 12.61
N LYS A 156 17.62 -3.67 13.00
CA LYS A 156 17.80 -4.86 13.86
C LYS A 156 18.69 -5.91 13.21
N LEU A 157 18.58 -6.12 11.90
CA LEU A 157 19.44 -7.07 11.16
C LEU A 157 20.91 -6.65 11.14
N THR A 158 21.25 -5.35 11.22
CA THR A 158 22.64 -4.88 11.39
C THR A 158 23.19 -5.16 12.78
N GLY A 159 22.40 -5.73 13.68
CA GLY A 159 22.72 -5.84 15.11
C GLY A 159 22.54 -4.55 15.87
N ALA A 160 21.77 -3.61 15.34
CA ALA A 160 21.45 -2.30 15.93
C ALA A 160 22.68 -1.40 16.19
N LYS A 161 23.75 -1.57 15.42
CA LYS A 161 25.01 -0.84 15.60
C LYS A 161 25.16 0.38 14.69
N ALA A 162 24.56 0.33 13.50
CA ALA A 162 24.57 1.43 12.53
C ALA A 162 23.47 2.46 12.86
N ASN A 163 23.54 3.65 12.23
CA ASN A 163 22.39 4.53 12.18
C ASN A 163 21.27 3.83 11.40
N PRO A 164 20.00 3.99 11.80
CA PRO A 164 18.88 3.51 11.01
C PRO A 164 18.88 4.16 9.62
N THR A 165 18.47 3.40 8.62
CA THR A 165 18.29 3.87 7.25
C THR A 165 16.85 3.63 6.80
N THR A 166 16.38 4.44 5.88
CA THR A 166 15.10 4.29 5.18
C THR A 166 15.30 4.57 3.70
N ASP A 167 14.30 4.23 2.90
CA ASP A 167 14.25 4.70 1.51
C ASP A 167 13.33 5.91 1.36
N ARG A 168 13.40 6.57 0.20
CA ARG A 168 12.52 7.71 -0.10
C ARG A 168 11.05 7.31 -0.26
N GLY A 169 10.79 6.07 -0.67
CA GLY A 169 9.44 5.53 -0.86
C GLY A 169 8.68 5.50 0.45
N ASP A 170 9.20 4.78 1.46
CA ASP A 170 8.54 4.69 2.76
C ASP A 170 8.60 6.01 3.54
N ALA A 171 9.74 6.74 3.46
CA ALA A 171 9.87 8.06 4.07
C ALA A 171 8.77 9.03 3.60
N SER A 172 8.34 8.96 2.33
CA SER A 172 7.26 9.80 1.80
C SER A 172 5.90 9.56 2.46
N GLY A 173 5.71 8.39 3.07
CA GLY A 173 4.53 8.05 3.86
C GLY A 173 4.53 8.62 5.29
N THR A 174 5.60 9.25 5.74
CA THR A 174 5.70 9.80 7.10
C THR A 174 4.86 11.07 7.30
N GLY A 175 4.67 11.88 6.24
CA GLY A 175 4.06 13.20 6.30
C GLY A 175 5.03 14.32 6.70
N TYR A 176 6.31 14.01 6.94
CA TYR A 176 7.38 14.99 7.19
C TYR A 176 8.59 14.80 6.25
N PHE A 177 8.38 14.16 5.11
CA PHE A 177 9.38 14.03 4.04
C PHE A 177 8.80 14.50 2.70
N SER A 178 9.57 15.26 1.95
CA SER A 178 9.21 15.71 0.60
C SER A 178 9.81 14.79 -0.45
N ALA A 179 8.96 14.02 -1.13
CA ALA A 179 9.40 13.14 -2.21
C ALA A 179 10.02 13.91 -3.39
N SER A 180 9.49 15.10 -3.69
CA SER A 180 9.98 15.95 -4.80
C SER A 180 11.31 16.62 -4.51
N GLU A 181 11.57 16.99 -3.24
CA GLU A 181 12.82 17.62 -2.82
C GLU A 181 13.84 16.60 -2.28
N ASN A 182 13.42 15.35 -2.11
CA ASN A 182 14.19 14.24 -1.52
C ASN A 182 14.81 14.60 -0.16
N LYS A 183 14.02 15.22 0.71
CA LYS A 183 14.50 15.66 2.03
C LYS A 183 13.41 15.69 3.11
N TYR A 184 13.82 15.57 4.36
CA TYR A 184 12.96 15.77 5.51
C TYR A 184 12.57 17.25 5.69
N LYS A 185 11.34 17.47 6.12
CA LYS A 185 10.77 18.76 6.53
C LYS A 185 10.81 18.84 8.06
N ASN A 186 11.97 19.20 8.60
CA ASN A 186 12.18 19.23 10.06
C ASN A 186 11.22 20.18 10.76
N GLU A 187 10.80 21.26 10.09
CA GLU A 187 9.78 22.19 10.59
C GLU A 187 8.43 21.50 10.81
N ILE A 188 8.03 20.57 9.94
CA ILE A 188 6.81 19.78 10.08
C ILE A 188 6.96 18.76 11.22
N LEU A 189 8.09 18.07 11.29
CA LEU A 189 8.36 17.14 12.38
C LEU A 189 8.33 17.85 13.74
N LYS A 190 8.91 19.05 13.82
CA LYS A 190 8.88 19.89 15.01
C LYS A 190 7.48 20.42 15.32
N LEU A 191 6.69 20.77 14.31
CA LEU A 191 5.29 21.15 14.47
C LEU A 191 4.49 20.01 15.13
N ALA A 192 4.72 18.77 14.70
CA ALA A 192 4.03 17.60 15.24
C ALA A 192 4.48 17.22 16.65
N PHE A 193 5.78 17.27 16.96
CA PHE A 193 6.33 16.72 18.20
C PHE A 193 6.91 17.77 19.16
N SER A 194 6.84 19.06 18.81
CA SER A 194 7.33 20.22 19.59
C SER A 194 8.85 20.19 19.91
N ARG A 195 9.62 19.29 19.27
CA ARG A 195 11.08 19.22 19.38
C ARG A 195 11.68 18.41 18.20
N ASP A 196 12.98 18.48 18.08
CA ASP A 196 13.70 17.71 17.06
C ASP A 196 13.78 16.23 17.48
N LEU A 197 13.61 15.34 16.49
CA LEU A 197 13.81 13.90 16.61
C LEU A 197 14.85 13.43 15.59
N SER A 198 15.64 12.45 15.96
CA SER A 198 16.45 11.73 14.97
C SER A 198 15.55 10.90 14.06
N VAL A 199 15.85 10.95 12.77
CA VAL A 199 15.17 10.17 11.72
C VAL A 199 16.20 9.33 10.98
N PRO A 200 15.82 8.23 10.33
CA PRO A 200 16.73 7.42 9.54
C PRO A 200 17.37 8.19 8.38
N ASP A 201 18.60 7.81 8.02
CA ASP A 201 19.27 8.35 6.83
C ASP A 201 18.57 7.82 5.56
N ILE A 202 18.38 8.69 4.56
CA ILE A 202 17.77 8.29 3.27
C ILE A 202 18.81 7.54 2.43
N ALA A 203 18.51 6.30 2.10
CA ALA A 203 19.34 5.47 1.25
C ALA A 203 18.92 5.57 -0.23
N GLU A 204 19.89 5.45 -1.13
CA GLU A 204 19.61 5.29 -2.56
C GLU A 204 18.91 3.94 -2.82
N PRO A 205 18.05 3.83 -3.83
CA PRO A 205 17.24 2.64 -4.10
C PRO A 205 18.03 1.33 -4.24
N ASN A 206 19.25 1.38 -4.76
CA ASN A 206 20.14 0.23 -4.96
C ASN A 206 21.32 0.22 -3.99
N ALA A 207 21.22 0.92 -2.86
CA ALA A 207 22.28 0.94 -1.87
C ALA A 207 22.35 -0.35 -1.05
N ILE A 208 23.56 -0.75 -0.67
CA ILE A 208 23.80 -1.64 0.45
C ILE A 208 23.94 -0.78 1.70
N VAL A 209 23.01 -0.93 2.65
CA VAL A 209 22.93 -0.09 3.86
C VAL A 209 23.57 -0.74 5.09
N GLY A 210 24.00 -1.98 4.98
CA GLY A 210 24.66 -2.71 6.06
C GLY A 210 24.82 -4.18 5.75
N GLU A 211 25.12 -4.94 6.79
CA GLU A 211 25.22 -6.40 6.72
C GLU A 211 24.77 -7.04 8.03
N THR A 212 24.30 -8.27 7.97
CA THR A 212 24.01 -9.08 9.15
C THR A 212 25.30 -9.54 9.83
N LYS A 213 25.17 -10.16 11.00
CA LYS A 213 26.31 -10.75 11.70
C LYS A 213 27.00 -11.85 10.90
N GLU A 214 26.26 -12.52 10.03
CA GLU A 214 26.71 -13.58 9.14
C GLU A 214 27.31 -13.05 7.83
N GLY A 215 27.33 -11.72 7.63
CA GLY A 215 27.89 -11.05 6.44
C GLY A 215 26.93 -10.96 5.25
N ILE A 216 25.65 -11.26 5.43
CA ILE A 216 24.63 -11.08 4.38
C ILE A 216 24.36 -9.59 4.21
N LYS A 217 24.42 -9.08 2.98
CA LYS A 217 24.21 -7.65 2.68
C LYS A 217 22.74 -7.26 2.87
N LEU A 218 22.50 -6.03 3.29
CA LEU A 218 21.16 -5.46 3.48
C LEU A 218 20.94 -4.37 2.44
N ALA A 219 19.88 -4.52 1.64
CA ALA A 219 19.41 -3.48 0.73
C ALA A 219 18.65 -2.38 1.50
N ALA A 220 18.36 -1.27 0.83
CA ALA A 220 17.67 -0.12 1.43
C ALA A 220 16.33 -0.47 2.08
N GLY A 221 15.60 -1.44 1.52
CA GLY A 221 14.21 -1.72 1.90
C GLY A 221 13.25 -0.68 1.31
N THR A 222 11.95 -0.82 1.58
CA THR A 222 10.93 0.16 1.16
C THR A 222 9.56 -0.17 1.77
N GLY A 223 8.57 0.70 1.55
CA GLY A 223 7.17 0.44 1.89
C GLY A 223 6.54 -0.67 1.02
N ASP A 224 5.48 -1.30 1.53
CA ASP A 224 4.82 -2.45 0.89
C ASP A 224 4.29 -2.16 -0.52
N ASN A 225 3.65 -1.00 -0.74
CA ASN A 225 3.12 -0.65 -2.07
C ASN A 225 4.24 -0.40 -3.09
N MET A 226 5.35 0.21 -2.67
CA MET A 226 6.54 0.43 -3.49
C MET A 226 7.21 -0.89 -3.84
N ALA A 227 7.34 -1.79 -2.85
CA ALA A 227 7.86 -3.12 -3.06
C ALA A 227 6.97 -3.93 -4.01
N ALA A 228 5.64 -3.87 -3.85
CA ALA A 228 4.72 -4.56 -4.76
C ALA A 228 4.84 -4.06 -6.20
N ALA A 229 4.95 -2.74 -6.41
CA ALA A 229 5.21 -2.17 -7.75
C ALA A 229 6.52 -2.70 -8.35
N LEU A 230 7.58 -2.76 -7.54
CA LEU A 230 8.87 -3.28 -7.95
C LEU A 230 8.81 -4.78 -8.29
N GLY A 231 8.11 -5.58 -7.47
CA GLY A 231 7.90 -7.02 -7.68
C GLY A 231 7.12 -7.34 -8.95
N LEU A 232 6.11 -6.52 -9.26
CA LEU A 232 5.35 -6.57 -10.51
C LEU A 232 6.16 -6.13 -11.74
N GLY A 233 7.29 -5.46 -11.55
CA GLY A 233 8.02 -4.83 -12.64
C GLY A 233 7.24 -3.67 -13.26
N ALA A 234 6.47 -2.94 -12.46
CA ALA A 234 5.68 -1.82 -12.93
C ALA A 234 6.57 -0.68 -13.45
N GLU A 235 6.20 -0.13 -14.58
CA GLU A 235 6.87 0.98 -15.25
C GLU A 235 6.00 2.23 -15.28
N SER A 236 6.55 3.37 -15.67
CA SER A 236 5.80 4.63 -15.77
C SER A 236 4.55 4.48 -16.63
N GLY A 237 3.39 4.80 -16.05
CA GLY A 237 2.06 4.63 -16.62
C GLY A 237 1.40 3.28 -16.30
N ASP A 238 2.10 2.34 -15.68
CA ASP A 238 1.44 1.13 -15.16
C ASP A 238 0.69 1.48 -13.87
N VAL A 239 -0.61 1.17 -13.88
CA VAL A 239 -1.48 1.32 -12.72
C VAL A 239 -1.66 -0.04 -12.06
N VAL A 240 -1.61 -0.09 -10.74
CA VAL A 240 -1.90 -1.28 -9.95
C VAL A 240 -3.13 -1.02 -9.10
N VAL A 241 -4.10 -1.92 -9.19
CA VAL A 241 -5.28 -1.96 -8.32
C VAL A 241 -5.17 -3.19 -7.44
N SER A 242 -4.96 -2.98 -6.16
CA SER A 242 -4.85 -4.04 -5.17
C SER A 242 -6.20 -4.26 -4.48
N LEU A 243 -6.69 -5.50 -4.56
CA LEU A 243 -8.01 -5.93 -4.10
C LEU A 243 -7.88 -6.84 -2.86
N GLY A 244 -7.41 -6.24 -1.76
CA GLY A 244 -7.39 -6.84 -0.43
C GLY A 244 -8.71 -6.63 0.32
N THR A 245 -8.68 -6.67 1.65
CA THR A 245 -9.83 -6.31 2.51
C THR A 245 -10.29 -4.88 2.20
N SER A 246 -9.34 -3.94 2.14
CA SER A 246 -9.44 -2.61 1.55
C SER A 246 -8.79 -2.60 0.17
N GLY A 247 -8.99 -1.53 -0.60
CA GLY A 247 -8.40 -1.37 -1.93
C GLY A 247 -7.36 -0.26 -1.98
N THR A 248 -6.38 -0.41 -2.87
CA THR A 248 -5.51 0.70 -3.27
C THR A 248 -5.43 0.77 -4.79
N ALA A 249 -5.33 2.01 -5.29
CA ALA A 249 -4.95 2.27 -6.66
C ALA A 249 -3.70 3.14 -6.66
N TYR A 250 -2.64 2.70 -7.31
CA TYR A 250 -1.40 3.46 -7.42
C TYR A 250 -0.76 3.28 -8.80
N ALA A 251 0.12 4.19 -9.17
CA ALA A 251 0.80 4.14 -10.44
C ALA A 251 2.26 4.54 -10.29
N VAL A 252 3.15 3.97 -11.11
CA VAL A 252 4.49 4.51 -11.27
C VAL A 252 4.42 5.74 -12.17
N SER A 253 4.97 6.86 -11.69
CA SER A 253 4.96 8.15 -12.37
C SER A 253 6.37 8.75 -12.44
N ASP A 254 6.68 9.40 -13.56
CA ASP A 254 7.94 10.16 -13.71
C ASP A 254 7.90 11.52 -13.02
N ASN A 255 6.71 11.99 -12.64
CA ASN A 255 6.50 13.29 -12.02
C ASN A 255 5.88 13.17 -10.63
N PRO A 256 6.24 14.04 -9.67
CA PRO A 256 5.58 14.14 -8.38
C PRO A 256 4.13 14.59 -8.52
N SER A 257 3.28 14.20 -7.57
CA SER A 257 1.90 14.66 -7.47
C SER A 257 1.69 15.50 -6.21
N PHE A 258 0.76 16.47 -6.29
CA PHE A 258 0.45 17.42 -5.23
C PHE A 258 -1.07 17.61 -5.16
N ASP A 259 -1.76 16.69 -4.50
CA ASP A 259 -3.21 16.71 -4.40
C ASP A 259 -3.67 17.40 -3.11
N GLU A 260 -4.13 18.64 -3.23
CA GLU A 260 -4.70 19.40 -2.11
C GLU A 260 -6.05 18.87 -1.64
N SER A 261 -6.76 18.08 -2.46
CA SER A 261 -7.96 17.36 -2.01
C SER A 261 -7.63 16.27 -1.00
N GLY A 262 -6.38 15.76 -0.99
CA GLY A 262 -5.89 14.69 -0.14
C GLY A 262 -6.47 13.31 -0.46
N ILE A 263 -7.08 13.14 -1.62
CA ILE A 263 -7.53 11.85 -2.14
C ILE A 263 -6.32 11.00 -2.53
N VAL A 264 -5.34 11.61 -3.20
CA VAL A 264 -4.11 10.97 -3.64
C VAL A 264 -2.94 11.40 -2.77
N ALA A 265 -2.21 10.43 -2.24
CA ALA A 265 -0.94 10.67 -1.58
C ALA A 265 0.20 10.64 -2.61
N GLY A 266 1.04 11.68 -2.60
CA GLY A 266 2.16 11.85 -3.53
C GLY A 266 3.42 11.15 -3.06
N PHE A 267 3.41 9.83 -2.98
CA PHE A 267 4.57 9.06 -2.54
C PHE A 267 5.68 8.98 -3.60
N ALA A 268 6.89 8.65 -3.14
CA ALA A 268 7.96 8.20 -4.01
C ALA A 268 7.87 6.68 -4.21
N ASP A 269 8.44 6.16 -5.29
CA ASP A 269 8.58 4.73 -5.53
C ASP A 269 9.94 4.19 -5.03
N ALA A 270 10.18 2.89 -5.20
CA ALA A 270 11.43 2.23 -4.83
C ALA A 270 12.54 2.33 -5.89
N THR A 271 12.38 3.13 -6.96
CA THR A 271 13.36 3.19 -8.06
C THR A 271 13.95 4.59 -8.31
N GLY A 272 13.45 5.60 -7.64
CA GLY A 272 13.81 7.01 -7.86
C GLY A 272 12.74 7.83 -8.57
N LYS A 273 11.59 7.21 -8.87
CA LYS A 273 10.40 7.84 -9.44
C LYS A 273 9.37 8.14 -8.35
N TYR A 274 8.08 8.21 -8.72
CA TYR A 274 6.97 8.52 -7.83
C TYR A 274 5.89 7.44 -7.88
N LEU A 275 5.11 7.34 -6.81
CA LEU A 275 4.03 6.39 -6.66
C LEU A 275 2.77 7.09 -6.10
N PRO A 276 2.12 7.99 -6.87
CA PRO A 276 0.83 8.51 -6.44
C PRO A 276 -0.14 7.37 -6.12
N LEU A 277 -0.81 7.46 -4.95
CA LEU A 277 -1.61 6.38 -4.39
C LEU A 277 -2.90 6.91 -3.78
N ALA A 278 -4.02 6.26 -4.10
CA ALA A 278 -5.32 6.44 -3.44
C ALA A 278 -5.76 5.13 -2.78
N CYS A 279 -6.41 5.24 -1.61
CA CYS A 279 -6.92 4.09 -0.87
C CYS A 279 -8.45 4.13 -0.78
N THR A 280 -9.09 2.95 -0.87
CA THR A 280 -10.50 2.75 -0.52
C THR A 280 -10.61 1.84 0.70
N LEU A 281 -11.67 1.98 1.50
CA LEU A 281 -11.93 1.07 2.62
C LEU A 281 -12.67 -0.19 2.17
N ASN A 282 -13.41 -0.10 1.07
CA ASN A 282 -14.32 -1.12 0.61
C ASN A 282 -13.80 -1.82 -0.66
N ALA A 283 -13.25 -3.04 -0.51
CA ALA A 283 -12.83 -3.88 -1.63
C ALA A 283 -13.35 -5.32 -1.47
N ALA A 284 -12.52 -6.34 -1.31
CA ALA A 284 -12.94 -7.74 -1.30
C ALA A 284 -14.06 -8.06 -0.29
N ARG A 285 -14.14 -7.33 0.83
CA ARG A 285 -15.21 -7.49 1.81
C ARG A 285 -16.62 -7.28 1.26
N ILE A 286 -16.75 -6.46 0.20
CA ILE A 286 -18.03 -6.21 -0.47
C ILE A 286 -18.55 -7.49 -1.12
N LEU A 287 -17.66 -8.26 -1.77
CA LEU A 287 -18.02 -9.51 -2.41
C LEU A 287 -18.51 -10.53 -1.37
N SER A 288 -17.81 -10.64 -0.25
CA SER A 288 -18.19 -11.53 0.85
C SER A 288 -19.51 -11.12 1.51
N ALA A 289 -19.74 -9.80 1.70
CA ALA A 289 -20.99 -9.29 2.25
C ALA A 289 -22.17 -9.56 1.32
N ALA A 290 -22.01 -9.32 0.01
CA ALA A 290 -23.06 -9.57 -0.98
C ALA A 290 -23.34 -11.07 -1.15
N ALA A 291 -22.32 -11.93 -1.19
CA ALA A 291 -22.48 -13.37 -1.23
C ALA A 291 -23.23 -13.91 0.00
N LYS A 292 -22.95 -13.35 1.19
CA LYS A 292 -23.67 -13.69 2.44
C LYS A 292 -25.16 -13.31 2.35
N VAL A 293 -25.50 -12.15 1.77
CA VAL A 293 -26.91 -11.74 1.54
C VAL A 293 -27.61 -12.74 0.62
N LEU A 294 -26.95 -13.16 -0.45
CA LEU A 294 -27.49 -14.15 -1.40
C LEU A 294 -27.44 -15.60 -0.90
N LYS A 295 -26.77 -15.87 0.23
CA LYS A 295 -26.55 -17.19 0.82
C LYS A 295 -25.85 -18.17 -0.14
N VAL A 296 -24.86 -17.66 -0.87
CA VAL A 296 -24.02 -18.45 -1.80
C VAL A 296 -22.53 -18.31 -1.41
N ASP A 297 -21.70 -19.20 -1.91
CA ASP A 297 -20.25 -19.04 -1.85
C ASP A 297 -19.75 -18.04 -2.93
N LEU A 298 -18.45 -17.73 -2.91
CA LEU A 298 -17.88 -16.77 -3.85
C LEU A 298 -17.84 -17.29 -5.29
N ASP A 299 -17.80 -18.58 -5.51
CA ASP A 299 -17.80 -19.18 -6.85
C ASP A 299 -19.18 -19.05 -7.50
N GLU A 300 -20.24 -19.35 -6.77
CA GLU A 300 -21.61 -19.15 -7.25
C GLU A 300 -21.95 -17.67 -7.36
N PHE A 301 -21.49 -16.84 -6.42
CA PHE A 301 -21.62 -15.39 -6.53
C PHE A 301 -21.00 -14.85 -7.82
N SER A 302 -19.80 -15.34 -8.18
CA SER A 302 -19.12 -14.97 -9.42
C SER A 302 -19.95 -15.34 -10.67
N LYS A 303 -20.54 -16.54 -10.70
CA LYS A 303 -21.41 -16.96 -11.80
C LYS A 303 -22.66 -16.09 -11.92
N LEU A 304 -23.30 -15.77 -10.79
CA LEU A 304 -24.46 -14.85 -10.77
C LEU A 304 -24.08 -13.49 -11.33
N ALA A 305 -22.97 -12.90 -10.88
CA ALA A 305 -22.52 -11.60 -11.36
C ALA A 305 -22.23 -11.60 -12.88
N LEU A 306 -21.67 -12.68 -13.41
CA LEU A 306 -21.39 -12.84 -14.84
C LEU A 306 -22.65 -13.11 -15.68
N ALA A 307 -23.70 -13.65 -15.10
CA ALA A 307 -24.98 -13.88 -15.78
C ALA A 307 -25.77 -12.59 -16.05
N SER A 308 -25.50 -11.53 -15.29
CA SER A 308 -26.10 -10.21 -15.52
C SER A 308 -25.30 -9.39 -16.55
N LYS A 309 -25.99 -8.51 -17.26
CA LYS A 309 -25.39 -7.57 -18.24
C LYS A 309 -24.72 -6.39 -17.53
N PRO A 310 -23.78 -5.68 -18.21
CA PRO A 310 -23.24 -4.43 -17.70
C PRO A 310 -24.34 -3.44 -17.27
N GLY A 311 -24.12 -2.80 -16.10
CA GLY A 311 -25.09 -1.90 -15.48
C GLY A 311 -26.16 -2.61 -14.64
N ALA A 312 -26.04 -3.94 -14.40
CA ALA A 312 -26.85 -4.70 -13.44
C ALA A 312 -28.36 -4.46 -13.54
N GLY A 313 -28.88 -4.30 -14.77
CA GLY A 313 -30.31 -3.97 -15.01
C GLY A 313 -30.77 -2.62 -14.43
N GLY A 314 -29.83 -1.70 -14.17
CA GLY A 314 -30.06 -0.39 -13.56
C GLY A 314 -29.87 -0.35 -12.05
N LEU A 315 -29.47 -1.46 -11.41
CA LEU A 315 -29.07 -1.44 -9.99
C LEU A 315 -27.68 -0.83 -9.84
N VAL A 316 -27.51 0.08 -8.89
CA VAL A 316 -26.23 0.68 -8.54
C VAL A 316 -26.00 0.53 -7.04
N LEU A 317 -24.92 -0.14 -6.64
CA LEU A 317 -24.49 -0.20 -5.25
C LEU A 317 -23.39 0.81 -5.00
N LEU A 318 -23.60 1.74 -4.05
CA LEU A 318 -22.54 2.49 -3.40
C LEU A 318 -22.08 1.68 -2.18
N PRO A 319 -20.90 1.02 -2.21
CA PRO A 319 -20.59 -0.04 -1.26
C PRO A 319 -19.86 0.47 0.00
N TYR A 320 -20.24 1.60 0.56
CA TYR A 320 -19.56 2.24 1.69
C TYR A 320 -19.91 1.58 3.04
N LEU A 321 -19.72 0.26 3.13
CA LEU A 321 -20.18 -0.55 4.27
C LEU A 321 -19.47 -0.22 5.58
N ASP A 322 -18.26 0.32 5.51
CA ASP A 322 -17.42 0.68 6.66
C ASP A 322 -17.01 2.17 6.61
N GLY A 323 -17.88 3.04 6.09
CA GLY A 323 -17.47 4.36 5.63
C GLY A 323 -16.66 4.27 4.34
N GLU A 324 -16.08 5.38 3.88
CA GLU A 324 -15.14 5.37 2.76
C GLU A 324 -14.04 6.42 2.96
N ARG A 325 -12.86 6.14 2.40
CA ARG A 325 -11.69 7.00 2.44
C ARG A 325 -11.50 7.80 1.14
N THR A 326 -11.81 7.16 0.02
CA THR A 326 -11.84 7.80 -1.30
C THR A 326 -13.20 7.54 -1.93
N PRO A 327 -14.10 8.55 -1.91
CA PRO A 327 -14.01 9.87 -1.28
C PRO A 327 -13.95 9.82 0.26
N ASN A 328 -13.57 10.94 0.93
CA ASN A 328 -13.48 11.01 2.39
C ASN A 328 -14.88 11.13 3.03
N LEU A 329 -15.48 9.99 3.27
CA LEU A 329 -16.83 9.81 3.84
C LEU A 329 -16.81 8.80 4.99
N PRO A 330 -16.13 9.10 6.13
CA PRO A 330 -15.86 8.12 7.19
C PRO A 330 -17.12 7.56 7.87
N ASN A 331 -18.24 8.27 7.77
CA ASN A 331 -19.52 7.87 8.38
C ASN A 331 -20.56 7.42 7.34
N ALA A 332 -20.20 7.26 6.06
CA ALA A 332 -21.12 6.77 5.04
C ALA A 332 -21.50 5.31 5.29
N THR A 333 -22.67 4.94 4.79
CA THR A 333 -23.15 3.55 4.76
C THR A 333 -23.51 3.15 3.34
N GLY A 334 -23.50 1.84 3.07
CA GLY A 334 -23.85 1.31 1.75
C GLY A 334 -25.27 1.69 1.33
N SER A 335 -25.45 1.99 0.06
CA SER A 335 -26.76 2.36 -0.51
C SER A 335 -26.98 1.69 -1.87
N LEU A 336 -28.20 1.21 -2.10
CA LEU A 336 -28.61 0.58 -3.36
C LEU A 336 -29.65 1.46 -4.08
N PHE A 337 -29.35 1.83 -5.32
CA PHE A 337 -30.17 2.69 -6.16
C PHE A 337 -30.80 1.92 -7.34
N GLY A 338 -31.81 2.52 -7.95
CA GLY A 338 -32.41 2.02 -9.20
C GLY A 338 -33.27 0.78 -9.04
N MET A 339 -33.69 0.41 -7.82
CA MET A 339 -34.50 -0.79 -7.55
C MET A 339 -35.87 -0.72 -8.21
N THR A 340 -36.23 -1.75 -8.96
CA THR A 340 -37.55 -2.04 -9.47
C THR A 340 -37.91 -3.49 -9.18
N ARG A 341 -39.20 -3.84 -9.24
CA ARG A 341 -39.62 -5.23 -9.07
C ARG A 341 -38.99 -6.18 -10.11
N GLU A 342 -38.67 -5.69 -11.29
CA GLU A 342 -38.15 -6.49 -12.41
C GLU A 342 -36.66 -6.73 -12.33
N ASN A 343 -35.89 -5.75 -11.83
CA ASN A 343 -34.41 -5.86 -11.78
C ASN A 343 -33.87 -6.41 -10.46
N MET A 344 -34.70 -6.63 -9.44
CA MET A 344 -34.31 -7.22 -8.16
C MET A 344 -34.12 -8.74 -8.28
N THR A 345 -33.06 -9.15 -8.98
CA THR A 345 -32.64 -10.55 -9.13
C THR A 345 -31.30 -10.79 -8.48
N ALA A 346 -30.97 -12.04 -8.18
CA ALA A 346 -29.67 -12.41 -7.57
C ALA A 346 -28.50 -12.04 -8.49
N GLU A 347 -28.67 -12.21 -9.80
CA GLU A 347 -27.66 -11.92 -10.80
C GLU A 347 -27.35 -10.41 -10.86
N ASN A 348 -28.39 -9.57 -10.89
CA ASN A 348 -28.23 -8.12 -10.93
C ASN A 348 -27.62 -7.60 -9.62
N PHE A 349 -28.05 -8.13 -8.46
CA PHE A 349 -27.49 -7.74 -7.17
C PHE A 349 -26.01 -8.12 -7.05
N ALA A 350 -25.65 -9.35 -7.45
CA ALA A 350 -24.26 -9.81 -7.45
C ALA A 350 -23.40 -8.92 -8.38
N ARG A 351 -23.90 -8.60 -9.57
CA ARG A 351 -23.18 -7.73 -10.50
C ARG A 351 -23.04 -6.30 -9.97
N ALA A 352 -24.10 -5.71 -9.42
CA ALA A 352 -24.07 -4.38 -8.83
C ALA A 352 -23.04 -4.28 -7.70
N ALA A 353 -22.84 -5.37 -6.94
CA ALA A 353 -21.83 -5.40 -5.87
C ALA A 353 -20.40 -5.41 -6.45
N VAL A 354 -20.14 -6.17 -7.51
CA VAL A 354 -18.82 -6.17 -8.19
C VAL A 354 -18.58 -4.83 -8.87
N GLU A 355 -19.57 -4.32 -9.62
CA GLU A 355 -19.47 -3.01 -10.29
C GLU A 355 -19.25 -1.89 -9.29
N GLY A 356 -20.01 -1.84 -8.18
CA GLY A 356 -19.87 -0.81 -7.16
C GLY A 356 -18.48 -0.79 -6.53
N MET A 357 -17.93 -1.97 -6.18
CA MET A 357 -16.57 -2.10 -5.68
C MET A 357 -15.53 -1.57 -6.70
N LEU A 358 -15.66 -2.00 -7.94
CA LEU A 358 -14.71 -1.61 -8.99
C LEU A 358 -14.88 -0.15 -9.43
N CYS A 359 -16.08 0.43 -9.38
CA CYS A 359 -16.32 1.86 -9.64
C CYS A 359 -15.57 2.73 -8.63
N GLY A 360 -15.61 2.39 -7.34
CA GLY A 360 -14.83 3.13 -6.33
C GLY A 360 -13.32 3.11 -6.62
N LEU A 361 -12.80 1.99 -7.11
CA LEU A 361 -11.40 1.88 -7.52
C LEU A 361 -11.12 2.57 -8.86
N ALA A 362 -12.09 2.59 -9.79
CA ALA A 362 -11.97 3.36 -11.02
C ALA A 362 -11.96 4.87 -10.76
N ASP A 363 -12.73 5.35 -9.78
CA ASP A 363 -12.65 6.75 -9.32
C ASP A 363 -11.28 7.06 -8.71
N ALA A 364 -10.71 6.14 -7.94
CA ALA A 364 -9.34 6.28 -7.44
C ALA A 364 -8.31 6.36 -8.59
N VAL A 365 -8.45 5.52 -9.63
CA VAL A 365 -7.60 5.59 -10.85
C VAL A 365 -7.82 6.92 -11.60
N ASN A 366 -9.06 7.40 -11.70
CA ASN A 366 -9.36 8.69 -12.34
C ASN A 366 -8.70 9.85 -11.58
N ALA A 367 -8.68 9.82 -10.24
CA ALA A 367 -7.95 10.82 -9.45
C ALA A 367 -6.43 10.83 -9.76
N LEU A 368 -5.83 9.66 -10.00
CA LEU A 368 -4.42 9.60 -10.48
C LEU A 368 -4.27 10.23 -11.88
N VAL A 369 -5.23 9.99 -12.78
CA VAL A 369 -5.24 10.55 -14.14
C VAL A 369 -5.34 12.08 -14.10
N GLU A 370 -6.19 12.64 -13.24
CA GLU A 370 -6.31 14.08 -13.04
C GLU A 370 -5.01 14.74 -12.57
N LEU A 371 -4.16 13.99 -11.87
CA LEU A 371 -2.83 14.42 -11.44
C LEU A 371 -1.72 14.13 -12.48
N GLY A 372 -2.09 13.74 -13.70
CA GLY A 372 -1.16 13.62 -14.82
C GLY A 372 -0.64 12.20 -15.05
N VAL A 373 -1.13 11.18 -14.34
CA VAL A 373 -0.84 9.78 -14.69
C VAL A 373 -1.52 9.45 -16.01
N ASN A 374 -0.77 8.86 -16.95
CA ASN A 374 -1.30 8.37 -18.21
C ASN A 374 -1.30 6.83 -18.22
N PRO A 375 -2.42 6.18 -17.86
CA PRO A 375 -2.46 4.73 -17.74
C PRO A 375 -2.19 4.02 -19.05
N LYS A 376 -1.27 3.02 -19.03
CA LYS A 376 -1.00 2.10 -20.14
C LYS A 376 -1.72 0.77 -19.97
N LYS A 377 -1.82 0.31 -18.74
CA LYS A 377 -2.56 -0.88 -18.32
C LYS A 377 -2.96 -0.75 -16.85
N VAL A 378 -3.94 -1.54 -16.41
CA VAL A 378 -4.33 -1.71 -15.01
C VAL A 378 -4.05 -3.14 -14.60
N SER A 379 -3.13 -3.36 -13.66
CA SER A 379 -2.83 -4.67 -13.09
C SER A 379 -3.70 -4.91 -11.85
N LEU A 380 -4.48 -5.99 -11.83
CA LEU A 380 -5.27 -6.39 -10.67
C LEU A 380 -4.48 -7.39 -9.82
N ILE A 381 -4.26 -7.08 -8.55
CA ILE A 381 -3.60 -7.96 -7.57
C ILE A 381 -4.44 -8.10 -6.30
N GLY A 382 -4.01 -8.97 -5.39
CA GLY A 382 -4.72 -9.25 -4.15
C GLY A 382 -5.75 -10.37 -4.29
N GLY A 383 -6.30 -10.80 -3.16
CA GLY A 383 -7.13 -12.01 -3.11
C GLY A 383 -8.36 -11.99 -4.01
N ALA A 384 -9.04 -10.83 -4.14
CA ALA A 384 -10.23 -10.74 -4.98
C ALA A 384 -9.91 -10.64 -6.49
N ALA A 385 -8.66 -10.36 -6.87
CA ALA A 385 -8.23 -10.35 -8.27
C ALA A 385 -8.33 -11.74 -8.94
N ALA A 386 -8.32 -12.81 -8.15
CA ALA A 386 -8.51 -14.18 -8.65
C ALA A 386 -9.97 -14.48 -9.06
N ASN A 387 -10.95 -13.66 -8.64
CA ASN A 387 -12.36 -13.89 -8.93
C ASN A 387 -12.69 -13.60 -10.42
N PRO A 388 -13.25 -14.58 -11.19
CA PRO A 388 -13.52 -14.40 -12.61
C PRO A 388 -14.48 -13.25 -12.94
N ALA A 389 -15.46 -12.96 -12.08
CA ALA A 389 -16.37 -11.84 -12.27
C ALA A 389 -15.63 -10.50 -12.10
N VAL A 390 -14.74 -10.38 -11.11
CA VAL A 390 -13.92 -9.19 -10.91
C VAL A 390 -13.04 -8.94 -12.14
N GLN A 391 -12.35 -9.96 -12.63
CA GLN A 391 -11.50 -9.86 -13.84
C GLN A 391 -12.29 -9.39 -15.06
N LYS A 392 -13.41 -10.05 -15.35
CA LYS A 392 -14.22 -9.74 -16.53
C LYS A 392 -14.93 -8.39 -16.42
N ILE A 393 -15.47 -8.06 -15.25
CA ILE A 393 -16.20 -6.79 -15.05
C ILE A 393 -15.24 -5.60 -15.04
N ALA A 394 -14.00 -5.77 -14.54
CA ALA A 394 -12.99 -4.71 -14.59
C ALA A 394 -12.74 -4.19 -16.02
N THR A 395 -12.80 -5.06 -17.04
CA THR A 395 -12.62 -4.63 -18.45
C THR A 395 -13.72 -3.65 -18.91
N THR A 396 -14.85 -3.58 -18.21
CA THR A 396 -15.93 -2.65 -18.55
C THR A 396 -15.75 -1.26 -17.95
N LEU A 397 -14.81 -1.12 -16.99
CA LEU A 397 -14.61 0.13 -16.24
C LEU A 397 -13.28 0.83 -16.58
N PHE A 398 -12.27 0.10 -17.06
CA PHE A 398 -10.99 0.69 -17.44
C PHE A 398 -10.87 0.82 -18.95
N LYS A 399 -10.33 1.97 -19.40
CA LYS A 399 -10.15 2.30 -20.83
C LYS A 399 -8.92 1.66 -21.46
N VAL A 400 -8.10 1.01 -20.64
CA VAL A 400 -6.83 0.38 -21.02
C VAL A 400 -6.89 -1.12 -20.68
N PRO A 401 -6.00 -1.94 -21.24
CA PRO A 401 -5.96 -3.37 -20.93
C PRO A 401 -5.86 -3.66 -19.43
N VAL A 402 -6.57 -4.69 -19.00
CA VAL A 402 -6.52 -5.19 -17.62
C VAL A 402 -5.59 -6.39 -17.56
N ALA A 403 -4.51 -6.26 -16.82
CA ALA A 403 -3.53 -7.30 -16.60
C ALA A 403 -3.85 -8.08 -15.33
N ILE A 404 -3.87 -9.40 -15.41
CA ILE A 404 -4.05 -10.31 -14.31
C ILE A 404 -2.74 -11.11 -14.14
N PRO A 405 -1.80 -10.61 -13.33
CA PRO A 405 -0.59 -11.35 -13.04
C PRO A 405 -0.91 -12.58 -12.16
N PRO A 406 -0.06 -13.64 -12.18
CA PRO A 406 -0.27 -14.81 -11.32
C PRO A 406 -0.28 -14.43 -9.85
N VAL A 407 -0.90 -15.26 -9.03
CA VAL A 407 -0.87 -15.05 -7.56
C VAL A 407 0.55 -15.25 -7.06
N ALA A 408 1.12 -14.23 -6.44
CA ALA A 408 2.48 -14.24 -5.92
C ALA A 408 2.61 -13.27 -4.73
N GLU A 409 3.74 -13.32 -4.04
CA GLU A 409 4.05 -12.45 -2.89
C GLU A 409 4.81 -11.21 -3.38
N TYR A 410 4.13 -10.34 -4.13
CA TYR A 410 4.75 -9.22 -4.86
C TYR A 410 5.54 -8.25 -3.98
N VAL A 411 5.17 -8.07 -2.73
CA VAL A 411 5.92 -7.23 -1.77
C VAL A 411 7.28 -7.87 -1.47
N ALA A 412 7.28 -9.14 -1.09
CA ALA A 412 8.51 -9.88 -0.82
C ALA A 412 9.36 -10.04 -2.10
N ASP A 413 8.71 -10.27 -3.25
CA ASP A 413 9.39 -10.34 -4.56
C ASP A 413 10.08 -9.03 -4.93
N GLY A 414 9.43 -7.90 -4.69
CA GLY A 414 10.03 -6.59 -4.92
C GLY A 414 11.20 -6.29 -3.99
N ALA A 415 11.07 -6.66 -2.72
CA ALA A 415 12.17 -6.54 -1.76
C ALA A 415 13.37 -7.43 -2.15
N ALA A 416 13.13 -8.67 -2.63
CA ALA A 416 14.17 -9.54 -3.17
C ALA A 416 14.81 -8.95 -4.43
N ARG A 417 13.99 -8.37 -5.33
CA ARG A 417 14.49 -7.72 -6.55
C ARG A 417 15.36 -6.50 -6.24
N GLN A 418 14.99 -5.71 -5.22
CA GLN A 418 15.81 -4.62 -4.73
C GLN A 418 17.15 -5.12 -4.15
N ALA A 419 17.13 -6.22 -3.39
CA ALA A 419 18.35 -6.85 -2.87
C ALA A 419 19.25 -7.35 -4.00
N ALA A 420 18.70 -7.95 -5.06
CA ALA A 420 19.44 -8.37 -6.24
C ALA A 420 20.03 -7.16 -6.99
N TRP A 421 19.29 -6.07 -7.09
CA TRP A 421 19.76 -4.82 -7.69
C TRP A 421 20.92 -4.21 -6.93
N ALA A 422 20.80 -4.06 -5.62
CA ALA A 422 21.88 -3.57 -4.76
C ALA A 422 23.12 -4.44 -4.83
N LEU A 423 22.96 -5.76 -4.94
CA LEU A 423 24.06 -6.73 -5.02
C LEU A 423 24.77 -6.70 -6.38
N SER A 424 24.04 -6.42 -7.48
CA SER A 424 24.60 -6.34 -8.83
C SER A 424 25.50 -5.14 -9.04
N LYS A 425 25.25 -4.03 -8.33
CA LYS A 425 25.85 -2.71 -8.54
C LYS A 425 25.60 -2.12 -9.92
N GLU A 426 24.68 -2.69 -10.69
CA GLU A 426 24.29 -2.17 -11.99
C GLU A 426 23.34 -0.98 -11.85
N ALA A 427 23.33 -0.09 -12.84
CA ALA A 427 22.40 1.04 -12.84
C ALA A 427 20.95 0.57 -13.10
N ALA A 428 20.78 -0.49 -13.88
CA ALA A 428 19.47 -1.02 -14.23
C ALA A 428 19.02 -2.10 -13.25
N LEU A 429 17.71 -2.13 -13.00
CA LEU A 429 17.04 -3.21 -12.25
C LEU A 429 17.26 -4.57 -12.91
N PRO A 430 17.41 -5.66 -12.14
CA PRO A 430 17.37 -7.01 -12.68
C PRO A 430 16.10 -7.27 -13.48
N ASN A 431 16.24 -7.86 -14.65
CA ASN A 431 15.11 -8.13 -15.54
C ASN A 431 14.39 -9.43 -15.14
N TRP A 432 13.70 -9.39 -14.01
CA TRP A 432 12.81 -10.48 -13.61
C TRP A 432 11.47 -10.34 -14.30
N LYS A 433 11.09 -11.33 -15.08
CA LYS A 433 9.81 -11.32 -15.79
C LYS A 433 8.73 -11.92 -14.89
N VAL A 434 7.63 -11.21 -14.75
CA VAL A 434 6.39 -11.80 -14.26
C VAL A 434 5.78 -12.58 -15.42
N SER A 435 6.00 -13.90 -15.43
CA SER A 435 5.46 -14.81 -16.45
C SER A 435 3.95 -14.99 -16.26
N ASP A 436 3.29 -15.51 -17.29
CA ASP A 436 1.89 -15.95 -17.24
C ASP A 436 0.85 -14.87 -16.89
N THR A 437 1.19 -13.60 -17.07
CA THR A 437 0.22 -12.51 -16.93
C THR A 437 -0.82 -12.60 -18.06
N VAL A 438 -2.09 -12.77 -17.69
CA VAL A 438 -3.20 -12.71 -18.63
C VAL A 438 -3.54 -11.24 -18.90
N LEU A 439 -3.61 -10.87 -20.19
CA LEU A 439 -4.01 -9.54 -20.60
C LEU A 439 -5.43 -9.61 -21.17
N LEU A 440 -6.34 -8.84 -20.59
CA LEU A 440 -7.73 -8.71 -21.02
C LEU A 440 -7.93 -7.37 -21.71
N GLU A 441 -8.42 -7.41 -22.94
CA GLU A 441 -8.74 -6.19 -23.70
C GLU A 441 -9.93 -5.44 -23.09
N PRO A 442 -9.96 -4.11 -23.13
CA PRO A 442 -11.05 -3.30 -22.59
C PRO A 442 -12.34 -3.51 -23.37
N ASP A 443 -13.46 -3.66 -22.65
CA ASP A 443 -14.84 -3.62 -23.14
C ASP A 443 -15.56 -2.45 -22.47
N TYR A 444 -14.96 -1.26 -22.54
CA TYR A 444 -15.34 -0.09 -21.77
C TYR A 444 -16.80 0.31 -21.92
N ARG A 445 -17.50 0.45 -20.78
CA ARG A 445 -18.92 0.78 -20.66
C ARG A 445 -19.10 2.04 -19.81
N PRO A 446 -18.98 3.23 -20.40
CA PRO A 446 -19.05 4.48 -19.63
C PRO A 446 -20.33 4.62 -18.81
N GLU A 447 -21.44 4.07 -19.31
CA GLU A 447 -22.74 4.13 -18.64
C GLU A 447 -22.74 3.53 -17.22
N VAL A 448 -21.85 2.57 -16.93
CA VAL A 448 -21.75 1.94 -15.60
C VAL A 448 -21.17 2.94 -14.59
N LEU A 449 -20.05 3.58 -14.94
CA LEU A 449 -19.41 4.58 -14.09
C LEU A 449 -20.24 5.86 -13.99
N GLU A 450 -20.92 6.26 -15.07
CA GLU A 450 -21.83 7.41 -15.07
C GLU A 450 -23.02 7.19 -14.12
N ALA A 451 -23.63 5.99 -14.14
CA ALA A 451 -24.71 5.63 -13.22
C ALA A 451 -24.23 5.65 -11.74
N TYR A 452 -23.02 5.11 -11.48
CA TYR A 452 -22.42 5.16 -10.17
C TYR A 452 -22.17 6.60 -9.70
N SER A 453 -21.56 7.44 -10.54
CA SER A 453 -21.28 8.85 -10.24
C SER A 453 -22.58 9.66 -10.03
N THR A 454 -23.63 9.38 -10.81
CA THR A 454 -24.95 10.00 -10.65
C THR A 454 -25.58 9.64 -9.30
N SER A 455 -25.52 8.35 -8.94
CA SER A 455 -26.04 7.86 -7.66
C SER A 455 -25.25 8.44 -6.47
N PHE A 456 -23.93 8.54 -6.62
CA PHE A 456 -23.06 9.18 -5.63
C PHE A 456 -23.44 10.66 -5.41
N LYS A 457 -23.58 11.44 -6.49
CA LYS A 457 -23.96 12.86 -6.41
C LYS A 457 -25.37 13.06 -5.83
N ALA A 458 -26.29 12.15 -6.09
CA ALA A 458 -27.64 12.22 -5.51
C ALA A 458 -27.67 12.01 -3.99
N LEU A 459 -26.66 11.30 -3.43
CA LEU A 459 -26.58 11.00 -1.99
C LEU A 459 -25.64 11.94 -1.24
N HIS A 460 -24.55 12.37 -1.87
CA HIS A 460 -23.42 13.04 -1.23
C HIS A 460 -23.02 14.37 -1.92
N GLY A 461 -23.71 14.75 -2.99
CA GLY A 461 -23.45 15.97 -3.76
C GLY A 461 -24.13 17.22 -3.25
#